data_9a3333cd7350691d7f5a8c1df2904b56
#
_entry.id   9a3333cd7350691d7f5a8c1df2904b56
#
_cell.length_a   1.000
_cell.length_b   1.000
_cell.length_c   1.000
_cell.angle_alpha   90.00
_cell.angle_beta   90.00
_cell.angle_gamma   90.00
#
_symmetry.space_group_name_H-M   'P 1'
#
loop_
_entity.id
_entity.type
_entity.pdbx_description
1 polymer ?
#
loop_
_entity_poly.entity_id
_entity_poly.type
_entity_poly.pdbx_seq_one_letter_code
_entity_poly.pdbx_strand_id
1 'polypeptide(L)'
;MIVELNGTEREVKAAPDTPLLYVLRNDLGLAGTRFGCGSGQCGACMVLVDGRAMASCDLPLSFAFQKRITTIEGLGESHPVQKALERHQAAQCGYCMSGIVMAAVALLSRKPDPDEAEVRAALDKNLCRCGSHNRVVKAILDAR
;
A
#
# COMPACT_ATOMS: atom_id res chain seq x y z
N MET A 1 2.64 -19.96 11.03
CA MET A 1 3.48 -19.61 9.86
C MET A 1 4.27 -18.36 10.22
N ILE A 2 5.58 -18.29 9.88
CA ILE A 2 6.40 -17.09 10.14
C ILE A 2 6.42 -16.25 8.87
N VAL A 3 6.17 -14.95 8.99
CA VAL A 3 6.25 -13.96 7.92
C VAL A 3 7.16 -12.80 8.34
N GLU A 4 7.97 -12.29 7.43
CA GLU A 4 8.74 -11.07 7.65
C GLU A 4 7.84 -9.85 7.37
N LEU A 5 7.50 -9.11 8.42
CA LEU A 5 6.57 -7.99 8.35
C LEU A 5 7.19 -6.74 8.95
N ASN A 6 7.31 -5.68 8.15
CA ASN A 6 7.91 -4.40 8.55
C ASN A 6 9.29 -4.56 9.20
N GLY A 7 10.12 -5.45 8.63
CA GLY A 7 11.48 -5.73 9.10
C GLY A 7 11.58 -6.62 10.34
N THR A 8 10.47 -7.21 10.79
CA THR A 8 10.47 -8.15 11.92
C THR A 8 9.75 -9.45 11.56
N GLU A 9 10.23 -10.56 12.10
CA GLU A 9 9.52 -11.84 11.98
C GLU A 9 8.31 -11.87 12.89
N ARG A 10 7.17 -12.31 12.36
CA ARG A 10 5.91 -12.47 13.08
C ARG A 10 5.36 -13.87 12.88
N GLU A 11 5.03 -14.53 13.98
CA GLU A 11 4.30 -15.79 13.92
C GLU A 11 2.81 -15.52 13.72
N VAL A 12 2.23 -16.17 12.70
CA VAL A 12 0.81 -16.08 12.37
C VAL A 12 0.19 -17.46 12.45
N LYS A 13 -0.95 -17.58 13.14
CA LYS A 13 -1.68 -18.83 13.36
C LYS A 13 -2.89 -19.01 12.44
N ALA A 14 -3.12 -18.11 11.50
CA ALA A 14 -4.20 -18.21 10.52
C ALA A 14 -3.97 -19.36 9.52
N ALA A 15 -5.05 -19.81 8.89
CA ALA A 15 -4.98 -20.83 7.83
C ALA A 15 -4.18 -20.30 6.61
N PRO A 16 -3.45 -21.17 5.88
CA PRO A 16 -2.58 -20.74 4.77
C PRO A 16 -3.31 -20.03 3.61
N ASP A 17 -4.59 -20.30 3.43
CA ASP A 17 -5.46 -19.72 2.41
C ASP A 17 -6.17 -18.42 2.87
N THR A 18 -6.02 -18.03 4.14
CA THR A 18 -6.57 -16.78 4.65
C THR A 18 -6.00 -15.59 3.87
N PRO A 19 -6.82 -14.68 3.33
CA PRO A 19 -6.32 -13.48 2.68
C PRO A 19 -5.42 -12.65 3.60
N LEU A 20 -4.26 -12.25 3.10
CA LEU A 20 -3.25 -11.50 3.87
C LEU A 20 -3.83 -10.25 4.54
N LEU A 21 -4.76 -9.57 3.88
CA LEU A 21 -5.45 -8.41 4.44
C LEU A 21 -6.08 -8.69 5.81
N TYR A 22 -6.76 -9.82 5.95
CA TYR A 22 -7.42 -10.17 7.22
C TYR A 22 -6.42 -10.52 8.30
N VAL A 23 -5.34 -11.20 7.94
CA VAL A 23 -4.23 -11.49 8.86
C VAL A 23 -3.63 -10.19 9.38
N LEU A 24 -3.32 -9.24 8.49
CA LEU A 24 -2.75 -7.94 8.88
C LEU A 24 -3.67 -7.21 9.85
N ARG A 25 -4.97 -7.14 9.54
CA ARG A 25 -5.93 -6.34 10.32
C ARG A 25 -6.41 -7.02 11.60
N ASN A 26 -6.75 -8.31 11.52
CA ASN A 26 -7.44 -9.00 12.61
C ASN A 26 -6.47 -9.69 13.56
N ASP A 27 -5.43 -10.36 13.02
CA ASP A 27 -4.50 -11.11 13.85
C ASP A 27 -3.33 -10.26 14.34
N LEU A 28 -2.87 -9.29 13.51
CA LEU A 28 -1.70 -8.47 13.79
C LEU A 28 -2.02 -7.00 14.16
N GLY A 29 -3.30 -6.59 14.10
CA GLY A 29 -3.76 -5.26 14.51
C GLY A 29 -3.31 -4.12 13.60
N LEU A 30 -2.80 -4.40 12.38
CA LEU A 30 -2.34 -3.40 11.43
C LEU A 30 -3.51 -2.86 10.60
N ALA A 31 -4.22 -1.88 11.13
CA ALA A 31 -5.46 -1.36 10.57
C ALA A 31 -5.27 -0.35 9.42
N GLY A 32 -4.04 0.11 9.18
CA GLY A 32 -3.73 1.07 8.11
C GLY A 32 -3.94 0.50 6.71
N THR A 33 -3.72 -0.80 6.51
CA THR A 33 -4.12 -1.51 5.29
C THR A 33 -5.62 -1.70 5.28
N ARG A 34 -6.33 -1.15 4.28
CA ARG A 34 -7.79 -1.01 4.31
C ARG A 34 -8.52 -1.98 3.40
N PHE A 35 -9.67 -2.48 3.86
CA PHE A 35 -10.58 -3.26 3.04
C PHE A 35 -11.39 -2.34 2.11
N GLY A 36 -11.55 -2.74 0.85
CA GLY A 36 -12.43 -2.08 -0.11
C GLY A 36 -13.24 -3.11 -0.91
N CYS A 37 -12.73 -3.59 -2.04
CA CYS A 37 -13.45 -4.50 -2.93
C CYS A 37 -13.38 -5.99 -2.52
N GLY A 38 -12.30 -6.42 -1.86
CA GLY A 38 -12.05 -7.84 -1.57
C GLY A 38 -11.65 -8.70 -2.78
N SER A 39 -11.37 -8.09 -3.94
CA SER A 39 -11.12 -8.77 -5.22
C SER A 39 -9.91 -8.20 -5.99
N GLY A 40 -9.00 -7.54 -5.31
CA GLY A 40 -7.75 -7.01 -5.90
C GLY A 40 -7.90 -5.82 -6.86
N GLN A 41 -9.09 -5.17 -6.94
CA GLN A 41 -9.38 -4.17 -7.96
C GLN A 41 -9.26 -2.72 -7.51
N CYS A 42 -9.57 -2.40 -6.24
CA CYS A 42 -9.70 -1.01 -5.81
C CYS A 42 -8.41 -0.40 -5.24
N GLY A 43 -7.41 -1.19 -4.92
CA GLY A 43 -6.12 -0.74 -4.41
C GLY A 43 -6.09 -0.24 -2.97
N ALA A 44 -7.20 -0.23 -2.22
CA ALA A 44 -7.23 0.24 -0.83
C ALA A 44 -6.35 -0.60 0.11
N CYS A 45 -6.15 -1.87 -0.22
CA CYS A 45 -5.41 -2.85 0.56
C CYS A 45 -3.98 -3.10 0.06
N MET A 46 -3.40 -2.19 -0.73
CA MET A 46 -2.03 -2.35 -1.22
C MET A 46 -1.02 -2.44 -0.08
N VAL A 47 -0.13 -3.42 -0.21
CA VAL A 47 1.08 -3.61 0.60
C VAL A 47 2.27 -3.80 -0.33
N LEU A 48 3.50 -3.66 0.15
CA LEU A 48 4.67 -4.09 -0.60
C LEU A 48 4.99 -5.54 -0.27
N VAL A 49 5.16 -6.34 -1.31
CA VAL A 49 5.70 -7.69 -1.24
C VAL A 49 7.01 -7.68 -2.01
N ASP A 50 8.12 -7.85 -1.32
CA ASP A 50 9.47 -7.71 -1.89
C ASP A 50 9.64 -6.40 -2.69
N GLY A 51 9.08 -5.30 -2.19
CA GLY A 51 9.12 -3.97 -2.79
C GLY A 51 8.12 -3.72 -3.92
N ARG A 52 7.26 -4.68 -4.25
CA ARG A 52 6.21 -4.51 -5.28
C ARG A 52 4.85 -4.29 -4.64
N ALA A 53 4.10 -3.30 -5.11
CA ALA A 53 2.73 -3.06 -4.63
C ALA A 53 1.79 -4.18 -5.10
N MET A 54 1.13 -4.83 -4.14
CA MET A 54 0.19 -5.92 -4.38
C MET A 54 -1.04 -5.78 -3.49
N ALA A 55 -2.21 -6.18 -4.00
CA ALA A 55 -3.47 -6.11 -3.26
C ALA A 55 -3.58 -7.27 -2.27
N SER A 56 -3.47 -6.99 -0.97
CA SER A 56 -3.44 -8.03 0.08
C SER A 56 -4.75 -8.77 0.27
N CYS A 57 -5.88 -8.26 -0.22
CA CYS A 57 -7.17 -8.96 -0.15
C CYS A 57 -7.29 -10.15 -1.11
N ASP A 58 -6.42 -10.21 -2.12
CA ASP A 58 -6.38 -11.26 -3.14
C ASP A 58 -5.14 -12.17 -3.02
N LEU A 59 -4.36 -11.99 -1.97
CA LEU A 59 -3.16 -12.80 -1.68
C LEU A 59 -3.42 -13.71 -0.48
N PRO A 60 -3.26 -15.03 -0.62
CA PRO A 60 -3.31 -15.94 0.53
C PRO A 60 -2.08 -15.76 1.42
N LEU A 61 -2.23 -16.02 2.73
CA LEU A 61 -1.13 -15.96 3.69
C LEU A 61 0.08 -16.82 3.26
N SER A 62 -0.16 -17.97 2.64
CA SER A 62 0.88 -18.84 2.11
C SER A 62 1.78 -18.15 1.09
N PHE A 63 1.28 -17.16 0.35
CA PHE A 63 2.09 -16.37 -0.58
C PHE A 63 3.10 -15.46 0.12
N ALA A 64 2.80 -15.03 1.35
CA ALA A 64 3.68 -14.19 2.16
C ALA A 64 4.86 -14.95 2.79
N PHE A 65 4.83 -16.29 2.76
CA PHE A 65 5.92 -17.11 3.28
C PHE A 65 7.24 -16.83 2.54
N GLN A 66 8.31 -16.60 3.29
CA GLN A 66 9.63 -16.23 2.78
C GLN A 66 9.67 -14.93 1.94
N LYS A 67 8.70 -14.05 2.13
CA LYS A 67 8.66 -12.73 1.48
C LYS A 67 8.65 -11.62 2.51
N ARG A 68 9.24 -10.48 2.14
CA ARG A 68 9.23 -9.27 2.94
C ARG A 68 7.94 -8.49 2.67
N ILE A 69 7.11 -8.39 3.68
CA ILE A 69 5.86 -7.62 3.63
C ILE A 69 6.08 -6.28 4.31
N THR A 70 5.78 -5.19 3.61
CA THR A 70 5.77 -3.85 4.20
C THR A 70 4.37 -3.27 4.07
N THR A 71 3.81 -2.85 5.20
CA THR A 71 2.53 -2.14 5.27
C THR A 71 2.76 -0.64 5.42
N ILE A 72 1.69 0.16 5.40
CA ILE A 72 1.78 1.60 5.60
C ILE A 72 2.44 1.96 6.94
N GLU A 73 2.20 1.17 7.98
CA GLU A 73 2.81 1.35 9.31
C GLU A 73 4.34 1.16 9.26
N GLY A 74 4.83 0.30 8.37
CA GLY A 74 6.26 0.04 8.19
C GLY A 74 7.04 1.17 7.51
N LEU A 75 6.36 2.15 6.90
CA LEU A 75 7.00 3.34 6.33
C LEU A 75 7.32 4.41 7.37
N GLY A 76 6.75 4.31 8.57
CA GLY A 76 6.82 5.37 9.59
C GLY A 76 5.97 6.59 9.22
N GLU A 77 6.10 7.66 10.00
CA GLU A 77 5.23 8.85 9.89
C GLU A 77 5.82 9.96 9.00
N SER A 78 7.03 9.80 8.47
CA SER A 78 7.76 10.88 7.80
C SER A 78 8.26 10.54 6.39
N HIS A 79 7.68 9.53 5.76
CA HIS A 79 8.08 9.15 4.41
C HIS A 79 7.84 10.31 3.41
N PRO A 80 8.75 10.60 2.45
CA PRO A 80 8.63 11.72 1.51
C PRO A 80 7.30 11.77 0.76
N VAL A 81 6.76 10.62 0.35
CA VAL A 81 5.43 10.51 -0.30
C VAL A 81 4.32 11.01 0.61
N GLN A 82 4.32 10.63 1.90
CA GLN A 82 3.31 11.07 2.86
C GLN A 82 3.37 12.60 3.05
N LYS A 83 4.57 13.14 3.25
CA LYS A 83 4.78 14.59 3.38
C LYS A 83 4.36 15.36 2.13
N ALA A 84 4.62 14.84 0.95
CA ALA A 84 4.19 15.47 -0.30
C ALA A 84 2.65 15.47 -0.42
N LEU A 85 1.98 14.38 -0.08
CA LEU A 85 0.51 14.31 -0.06
C LEU A 85 -0.10 15.32 0.92
N GLU A 86 0.51 15.55 2.07
CA GLU A 86 0.10 16.58 3.03
C GLU A 86 0.31 17.99 2.47
N ARG A 87 1.50 18.31 1.94
CA ARG A 87 1.79 19.62 1.35
C ARG A 87 0.82 20.00 0.24
N HIS A 88 0.46 19.03 -0.59
CA HIS A 88 -0.49 19.21 -1.70
C HIS A 88 -1.96 19.10 -1.28
N GLN A 89 -2.24 18.86 0.00
CA GLN A 89 -3.61 18.60 0.49
C GLN A 89 -4.35 17.60 -0.40
N ALA A 90 -3.67 16.49 -0.73
CA ALA A 90 -4.10 15.56 -1.76
C ALA A 90 -5.20 14.60 -1.30
N ALA A 91 -5.53 14.58 -0.01
CA ALA A 91 -6.58 13.74 0.56
C ALA A 91 -7.85 14.53 0.87
N GLN A 92 -9.01 13.84 0.79
CA GLN A 92 -10.25 14.30 1.39
C GLN A 92 -10.64 13.34 2.54
N CYS A 93 -11.40 12.27 2.28
CA CYS A 93 -11.73 11.32 3.35
C CYS A 93 -10.53 10.47 3.83
N GLY A 94 -9.47 10.35 3.04
CA GLY A 94 -8.25 9.62 3.36
C GLY A 94 -8.32 8.10 3.24
N TYR A 95 -9.49 7.53 2.92
CA TYR A 95 -9.65 6.06 2.93
C TYR A 95 -8.74 5.34 1.92
N CYS A 96 -8.56 5.88 0.72
CA CYS A 96 -7.71 5.30 -0.32
C CYS A 96 -6.21 5.60 -0.14
N MET A 97 -5.84 6.53 0.76
CA MET A 97 -4.48 7.07 0.83
C MET A 97 -3.44 6.02 1.21
N SER A 98 -3.72 5.10 2.14
CA SER A 98 -2.75 4.05 2.47
C SER A 98 -2.35 3.23 1.26
N GLY A 99 -3.31 2.78 0.45
CA GLY A 99 -3.02 2.04 -0.77
C GLY A 99 -2.29 2.88 -1.83
N ILE A 100 -2.65 4.14 -1.99
CA ILE A 100 -2.00 5.08 -2.90
C ILE A 100 -0.53 5.31 -2.49
N VAL A 101 -0.26 5.51 -1.20
CA VAL A 101 1.11 5.66 -0.69
C VAL A 101 1.94 4.42 -1.01
N MET A 102 1.42 3.22 -0.76
CA MET A 102 2.14 1.98 -1.05
C MET A 102 2.45 1.82 -2.54
N ALA A 103 1.51 2.15 -3.43
CA ALA A 103 1.72 2.14 -4.87
C ALA A 103 2.77 3.17 -5.32
N ALA A 104 2.73 4.38 -4.76
CA ALA A 104 3.70 5.44 -5.04
C ALA A 104 5.11 5.08 -4.56
N VAL A 105 5.24 4.53 -3.35
CA VAL A 105 6.52 4.07 -2.81
C VAL A 105 7.13 2.99 -3.69
N ALA A 106 6.34 2.01 -4.14
CA ALA A 106 6.80 0.97 -5.06
C ALA A 106 7.29 1.55 -6.40
N LEU A 107 6.60 2.55 -6.94
CA LEU A 107 7.01 3.24 -8.16
C LEU A 107 8.34 3.98 -7.95
N LEU A 108 8.42 4.87 -6.95
CA LEU A 108 9.59 5.71 -6.70
C LEU A 108 10.83 4.93 -6.33
N SER A 109 10.68 3.79 -5.65
CA SER A 109 11.80 2.88 -5.35
C SER A 109 12.40 2.25 -6.60
N ARG A 110 11.57 1.99 -7.62
CA ARG A 110 11.99 1.40 -8.89
C ARG A 110 12.44 2.46 -9.90
N LYS A 111 11.75 3.61 -9.92
CA LYS A 111 12.02 4.75 -10.79
C LYS A 111 11.91 6.04 -9.99
N PRO A 112 13.05 6.59 -9.54
CA PRO A 112 13.05 7.79 -8.68
C PRO A 112 12.54 9.06 -9.36
N ASP A 113 12.58 9.13 -10.69
CA ASP A 113 12.12 10.27 -11.49
C ASP A 113 11.08 9.84 -12.55
N PRO A 114 9.85 9.48 -12.12
CA PRO A 114 8.80 9.11 -13.05
C PRO A 114 8.19 10.35 -13.72
N ASP A 115 7.69 10.19 -14.93
CA ASP A 115 6.83 11.17 -15.56
C ASP A 115 5.36 11.04 -15.09
N GLU A 116 4.51 11.98 -15.50
CA GLU A 116 3.10 11.97 -15.09
C GLU A 116 2.35 10.72 -15.59
N ALA A 117 2.65 10.23 -16.78
CA ALA A 117 2.01 9.05 -17.34
C ALA A 117 2.35 7.79 -16.53
N GLU A 118 3.59 7.68 -16.08
CA GLU A 118 4.06 6.58 -15.24
C GLU A 118 3.44 6.61 -13.85
N VAL A 119 3.29 7.80 -13.26
CA VAL A 119 2.57 7.96 -11.98
C VAL A 119 1.11 7.54 -12.14
N ARG A 120 0.43 7.99 -13.19
CA ARG A 120 -0.95 7.62 -13.48
C ARG A 120 -1.10 6.10 -13.68
N ALA A 121 -0.22 5.48 -14.46
CA ALA A 121 -0.22 4.04 -14.69
C ALA A 121 0.00 3.25 -13.38
N ALA A 122 0.89 3.71 -12.50
CA ALA A 122 1.12 3.07 -11.21
C ALA A 122 -0.11 3.13 -10.29
N LEU A 123 -0.98 4.13 -10.48
CA LEU A 123 -2.20 4.34 -9.70
C LEU A 123 -3.46 3.77 -10.35
N ASP A 124 -3.39 3.14 -11.51
CA ASP A 124 -4.56 2.63 -12.26
C ASP A 124 -5.48 1.75 -11.42
N LYS A 125 -4.92 0.99 -10.49
CA LYS A 125 -5.68 0.13 -9.57
C LYS A 125 -6.07 0.81 -8.26
N ASN A 126 -5.81 2.11 -8.09
CA ASN A 126 -6.13 2.83 -6.86
C ASN A 126 -7.33 3.74 -7.07
N LEU A 127 -8.51 3.30 -6.64
CA LEU A 127 -9.74 4.06 -6.78
C LEU A 127 -9.87 5.12 -5.67
N CYS A 128 -10.34 6.31 -6.05
CA CYS A 128 -10.71 7.37 -5.12
C CYS A 128 -12.10 7.90 -5.45
N ARG A 129 -13.02 7.83 -4.48
CA ARG A 129 -14.39 8.33 -4.66
C ARG A 129 -14.48 9.86 -4.52
N CYS A 130 -13.54 10.48 -3.84
CA CYS A 130 -13.51 11.93 -3.60
C CYS A 130 -12.97 12.74 -4.78
N GLY A 131 -12.37 12.10 -5.78
CA GLY A 131 -11.83 12.79 -6.96
C GLY A 131 -10.49 13.50 -6.72
N SER A 132 -9.66 13.03 -5.79
CA SER A 132 -8.40 13.69 -5.42
C SER A 132 -7.19 13.32 -6.30
N HIS A 133 -7.34 12.45 -7.29
CA HIS A 133 -6.23 11.89 -8.08
C HIS A 133 -5.31 12.94 -8.73
N ASN A 134 -5.86 14.05 -9.24
CA ASN A 134 -5.02 15.10 -9.83
C ASN A 134 -4.04 15.72 -8.82
N ARG A 135 -4.46 15.91 -7.56
CA ARG A 135 -3.57 16.39 -6.49
C ARG A 135 -2.59 15.31 -6.06
N VAL A 136 -3.04 14.06 -6.00
CA VAL A 136 -2.20 12.89 -5.69
C VAL A 136 -1.06 12.77 -6.70
N VAL A 137 -1.35 12.83 -8.00
CA VAL A 137 -0.33 12.75 -9.06
C VAL A 137 0.71 13.87 -8.92
N LYS A 138 0.26 15.11 -8.71
CA LYS A 138 1.16 16.25 -8.48
C LYS A 138 2.03 16.05 -7.24
N ALA A 139 1.45 15.56 -6.15
CA ALA A 139 2.17 15.28 -4.93
C ALA A 139 3.26 14.21 -5.11
N ILE A 140 2.96 13.14 -5.83
CA ILE A 140 3.93 12.07 -6.10
C ILE A 140 5.09 12.58 -6.97
N LEU A 141 4.80 13.38 -8.00
CA LEU A 141 5.84 14.03 -8.80
C LEU A 141 6.76 14.95 -8.00
N ASP A 142 6.25 15.53 -6.91
CA ASP A 142 6.98 16.41 -6.00
C ASP A 142 7.62 15.68 -4.80
N ALA A 143 7.43 14.38 -4.67
CA ALA A 143 7.92 13.56 -3.55
C ALA A 143 9.35 13.01 -3.75
N ARG A 144 10.07 13.46 -4.76
CA ARG A 144 11.42 13.02 -5.16
C ARG A 144 12.48 13.49 -4.16
#